data_909bbf9e05806d19292c07070c22faff
#
_entry.id   909bbf9e05806d19292c07070c22faff
#
_cell.length_a   1.000
_cell.length_b   1.000
_cell.length_c   1.000
_cell.angle_alpha   90.00
_cell.angle_beta   90.00
_cell.angle_gamma   90.00
#
_symmetry.space_group_name_H-M   'P 1'
#
loop_
_entity.id
_entity.type
_entity.pdbx_description
1 polymer ?
#
loop_
_entity_poly.entity_id
_entity_poly.type
_entity_poly.pdbx_seq_one_letter_code
_entity_poly.pdbx_strand_id
1 'polypeptide(L)'
;TIPRNSKGSSRINVGVLNAGTGRNVVPDIAAIKLETRGATTEIDEYMVTEAKRILNACAAMYDVKVKITMAGAAPACFADKELGHEVAELIEEKCHYDEVVEYVDMGGSEDCGYFMERVQQHGGRALYMMYGTKIAAGHHNSHFDFNEDCLWKAAATVTEIAVHFSNK
;
A
#
# COMPACT_ATOMS: atom_id res chain seq x y z
N THR A 1 -12.16 4.63 19.98
CA THR A 1 -12.38 4.39 18.54
C THR A 1 -12.16 5.67 17.75
N ILE A 2 -11.57 5.56 16.57
CA ILE A 2 -11.46 6.66 15.62
C ILE A 2 -12.75 6.70 14.80
N PRO A 3 -13.44 7.85 14.68
CA PRO A 3 -14.61 7.97 13.82
C PRO A 3 -14.25 7.65 12.36
N ARG A 4 -15.14 6.95 11.67
CA ARG A 4 -14.94 6.62 10.25
C ARG A 4 -15.09 7.87 9.39
N ASN A 5 -14.24 7.97 8.36
CA ASN A 5 -14.40 9.00 7.33
C ASN A 5 -15.53 8.60 6.37
N SER A 6 -16.40 9.54 6.01
CA SER A 6 -17.52 9.29 5.09
C SER A 6 -17.08 9.15 3.62
N LYS A 7 -15.84 9.56 3.30
CA LYS A 7 -15.31 9.57 1.93
C LYS A 7 -14.61 8.27 1.52
N GLY A 8 -14.41 7.32 2.45
CA GLY A 8 -13.78 6.06 2.12
C GLY A 8 -13.54 5.15 3.33
N SER A 9 -13.08 3.95 3.05
CA SER A 9 -12.75 2.97 4.09
C SER A 9 -11.52 3.41 4.88
N SER A 10 -11.53 3.08 6.16
CA SER A 10 -10.37 3.28 7.04
C SER A 10 -10.27 2.15 8.05
N ARG A 11 -9.05 1.82 8.43
CA ARG A 11 -8.76 0.75 9.38
C ARG A 11 -7.63 1.18 10.31
N ILE A 12 -7.73 0.76 11.56
CA ILE A 12 -6.61 0.77 12.52
C ILE A 12 -6.51 -0.61 13.14
N ASN A 13 -5.30 -1.12 13.27
CA ASN A 13 -5.01 -2.38 13.92
C ASN A 13 -3.89 -2.20 14.95
N VAL A 14 -4.13 -2.67 16.18
CA VAL A 14 -3.09 -2.81 17.20
C VAL A 14 -2.59 -4.25 17.17
N GLY A 15 -1.47 -4.47 16.51
CA GLY A 15 -0.91 -5.81 16.32
C GLY A 15 -0.10 -6.30 17.49
N VAL A 16 0.50 -5.40 18.28
CA VAL A 16 1.33 -5.75 19.44
C VAL A 16 1.05 -4.80 20.60
N LEU A 17 0.88 -5.37 21.79
CA LEU A 17 0.86 -4.67 23.06
C LEU A 17 1.70 -5.47 24.07
N ASN A 18 2.80 -4.90 24.53
CA ASN A 18 3.67 -5.50 25.53
C ASN A 18 3.81 -4.57 26.76
N ALA A 19 3.55 -5.08 27.94
CA ALA A 19 3.70 -4.35 29.18
C ALA A 19 3.94 -5.30 30.35
N GLY A 20 4.80 -4.88 31.28
CA GLY A 20 5.03 -5.57 32.55
C GLY A 20 5.95 -6.79 32.49
N THR A 21 6.43 -7.20 33.67
CA THR A 21 7.36 -8.32 33.87
C THR A 21 6.87 -9.35 34.88
N GLY A 22 5.86 -9.01 35.69
CA GLY A 22 5.32 -9.90 36.70
C GLY A 22 3.93 -9.47 37.19
N ARG A 23 3.16 -10.42 37.70
CA ARG A 23 1.75 -10.22 38.10
C ARG A 23 1.53 -9.18 39.22
N ASN A 24 2.56 -8.90 39.99
CA ASN A 24 2.52 -8.01 41.16
C ASN A 24 3.42 -6.78 40.99
N VAL A 25 3.85 -6.49 39.76
CA VAL A 25 4.68 -5.33 39.41
C VAL A 25 3.89 -4.44 38.46
N VAL A 26 3.75 -3.17 38.83
CA VAL A 26 3.14 -2.17 37.94
C VAL A 26 4.12 -1.92 36.79
N PRO A 27 3.70 -2.04 35.53
CA PRO A 27 4.56 -1.78 34.38
C PRO A 27 5.08 -0.33 34.37
N ASP A 28 6.38 -0.18 34.24
CA ASP A 28 7.04 1.13 34.04
C ASP A 28 7.11 1.52 32.56
N ILE A 29 7.03 0.53 31.67
CA ILE A 29 7.03 0.70 30.20
C ILE A 29 5.94 -0.17 29.57
N ALA A 30 5.24 0.42 28.58
CA ALA A 30 4.37 -0.29 27.65
C ALA A 30 4.78 0.03 26.22
N ALA A 31 4.82 -0.96 25.36
CA ALA A 31 5.11 -0.81 23.93
C ALA A 31 3.91 -1.25 23.10
N ILE A 32 3.49 -0.40 22.18
CA ILE A 32 2.40 -0.66 21.24
C ILE A 32 2.95 -0.58 19.81
N LYS A 33 2.61 -1.56 18.97
CA LYS A 33 2.79 -1.47 17.52
C LYS A 33 1.43 -1.50 16.87
N LEU A 34 1.13 -0.47 16.09
CA LEU A 34 -0.13 -0.33 15.38
C LEU A 34 0.11 0.09 13.93
N GLU A 35 -0.90 -0.16 13.11
CA GLU A 35 -0.95 0.20 11.70
C GLU A 35 -2.27 0.92 11.42
N THR A 36 -2.23 1.93 10.59
CA THR A 36 -3.41 2.58 10.00
C THR A 36 -3.48 2.31 8.51
N ARG A 37 -4.66 2.33 7.96
CA ARG A 37 -4.90 2.28 6.51
C ARG A 37 -6.07 3.18 6.16
N GLY A 38 -5.95 3.91 5.06
CA GLY A 38 -7.00 4.72 4.47
C GLY A 38 -7.19 4.39 3.00
N ALA A 39 -8.43 4.51 2.48
CA ALA A 39 -8.71 4.35 1.06
C ALA A 39 -8.00 5.42 0.19
N THR A 40 -7.64 6.55 0.79
CA THR A 40 -6.82 7.61 0.18
C THR A 40 -5.74 8.04 1.16
N THR A 41 -4.71 8.72 0.67
CA THR A 41 -3.64 9.29 1.49
C THR A 41 -4.20 10.22 2.58
N GLU A 42 -5.18 11.07 2.25
CA GLU A 42 -5.80 12.00 3.22
C GLU A 42 -6.57 11.27 4.32
N ILE A 43 -7.21 10.15 3.98
CA ILE A 43 -7.92 9.33 4.98
C ILE A 43 -6.91 8.66 5.91
N ASP A 44 -5.78 8.16 5.40
CA ASP A 44 -4.76 7.56 6.27
C ASP A 44 -4.07 8.61 7.14
N GLU A 45 -3.74 9.79 6.62
CA GLU A 45 -3.22 10.93 7.40
C GLU A 45 -4.18 11.33 8.53
N TYR A 46 -5.49 11.34 8.26
CA TYR A 46 -6.50 11.54 9.29
C TYR A 46 -6.42 10.44 10.36
N MET A 47 -6.32 9.17 9.97
CA MET A 47 -6.22 8.04 10.90
C MET A 47 -4.96 8.12 11.77
N VAL A 48 -3.82 8.46 11.17
CA VAL A 48 -2.55 8.69 11.89
C VAL A 48 -2.67 9.83 12.88
N THR A 49 -3.28 10.94 12.47
CA THR A 49 -3.47 12.13 13.32
C THR A 49 -4.35 11.81 14.52
N GLU A 50 -5.47 11.13 14.30
CA GLU A 50 -6.38 10.71 15.36
C GLU A 50 -5.74 9.68 16.30
N ALA A 51 -4.97 8.73 15.77
CA ALA A 51 -4.23 7.78 16.60
C ALA A 51 -3.23 8.49 17.52
N LYS A 52 -2.46 9.45 17.00
CA LYS A 52 -1.53 10.28 17.79
C LYS A 52 -2.27 11.11 18.83
N ARG A 53 -3.39 11.72 18.46
CA ARG A 53 -4.23 12.50 19.40
C ARG A 53 -4.70 11.64 20.56
N ILE A 54 -5.21 10.44 20.29
CA ILE A 54 -5.69 9.51 21.32
C ILE A 54 -4.56 9.07 22.24
N LEU A 55 -3.40 8.67 21.68
CA LEU A 55 -2.25 8.25 22.48
C LEU A 55 -1.74 9.36 23.41
N ASN A 56 -1.66 10.60 22.92
CA ASN A 56 -1.26 11.75 23.75
C ASN A 56 -2.30 12.06 24.83
N ALA A 57 -3.60 11.99 24.50
CA ALA A 57 -4.66 12.21 25.48
C ALA A 57 -4.66 11.15 26.59
N CYS A 58 -4.46 9.88 26.24
CA CYS A 58 -4.33 8.81 27.23
C CYS A 58 -3.09 8.99 28.10
N ALA A 59 -1.97 9.38 27.53
CA ALA A 59 -0.75 9.65 28.30
C ALA A 59 -0.97 10.80 29.30
N ALA A 60 -1.61 11.87 28.87
CA ALA A 60 -1.95 13.00 29.76
C ALA A 60 -2.93 12.59 30.87
N MET A 61 -3.91 11.73 30.55
CA MET A 61 -4.91 11.27 31.53
C MET A 61 -4.28 10.48 32.69
N TYR A 62 -3.19 9.75 32.42
CA TYR A 62 -2.51 8.93 33.44
C TYR A 62 -1.16 9.51 33.89
N ASP A 63 -0.84 10.74 33.51
CA ASP A 63 0.42 11.43 33.81
C ASP A 63 1.66 10.58 33.43
N VAL A 64 1.62 9.99 32.25
CA VAL A 64 2.73 9.21 31.69
C VAL A 64 3.28 9.85 30.41
N LYS A 65 4.54 9.58 30.11
CA LYS A 65 5.16 10.06 28.88
C LYS A 65 4.88 9.10 27.72
N VAL A 66 4.61 9.63 26.54
CA VAL A 66 4.50 8.85 25.30
C VAL A 66 5.57 9.28 24.31
N LYS A 67 6.19 8.30 23.66
CA LYS A 67 7.07 8.50 22.51
C LYS A 67 6.46 7.77 21.32
N ILE A 68 6.17 8.52 20.27
CA ILE A 68 5.61 7.97 19.02
C ILE A 68 6.69 7.99 17.94
N THR A 69 6.92 6.86 17.31
CA THR A 69 7.87 6.73 16.19
C THR A 69 7.11 6.17 14.99
N MET A 70 7.20 6.84 13.86
CA MET A 70 6.69 6.32 12.59
C MET A 70 7.70 5.29 12.06
N ALA A 71 7.23 4.08 11.82
CA ALA A 71 8.06 2.99 11.30
C ALA A 71 8.13 2.98 9.77
N GLY A 72 7.06 3.43 9.12
CA GLY A 72 6.92 3.54 7.68
C GLY A 72 5.58 4.15 7.30
N ALA A 73 5.45 4.54 6.06
CA ALA A 73 4.21 4.98 5.43
C ALA A 73 4.32 4.70 3.92
N ALA A 74 3.18 4.52 3.25
CA ALA A 74 3.10 4.49 1.79
C ALA A 74 1.82 5.22 1.38
N PRO A 75 1.83 6.04 0.32
CA PRO A 75 0.64 6.71 -0.17
C PRO A 75 -0.32 5.71 -0.82
N ALA A 76 -1.58 6.09 -0.94
CA ALA A 76 -2.51 5.37 -1.78
C ALA A 76 -2.05 5.48 -3.25
N CYS A 77 -2.05 4.35 -3.94
CA CYS A 77 -1.58 4.27 -5.33
C CYS A 77 -2.79 4.22 -6.25
N PHE A 78 -2.95 5.24 -7.11
CA PHE A 78 -4.01 5.31 -8.09
C PHE A 78 -3.43 5.34 -9.49
N ALA A 79 -3.72 4.29 -10.26
CA ALA A 79 -3.40 4.27 -11.68
C ALA A 79 -4.24 5.29 -12.46
N ASP A 80 -3.62 5.91 -13.45
CA ASP A 80 -4.34 6.72 -14.43
C ASP A 80 -5.19 5.81 -15.32
N LYS A 81 -6.50 6.02 -15.31
CA LYS A 81 -7.45 5.14 -16.00
C LYS A 81 -7.30 5.14 -17.51
N GLU A 82 -7.08 6.33 -18.09
CA GLU A 82 -6.91 6.47 -19.55
C GLU A 82 -5.61 5.79 -19.98
N LEU A 83 -4.53 5.96 -19.20
CA LEU A 83 -3.28 5.25 -19.46
C LEU A 83 -3.45 3.74 -19.29
N GLY A 84 -4.19 3.30 -18.29
CA GLY A 84 -4.50 1.88 -18.06
C GLY A 84 -5.21 1.25 -19.25
N HIS A 85 -6.24 1.92 -19.77
CA HIS A 85 -6.97 1.48 -20.96
C HIS A 85 -6.08 1.43 -22.21
N GLU A 86 -5.32 2.50 -22.49
CA GLU A 86 -4.39 2.57 -23.62
C GLU A 86 -3.33 1.46 -23.60
N VAL A 87 -2.80 1.16 -22.39
CA VAL A 87 -1.82 0.10 -22.19
C VAL A 87 -2.47 -1.28 -22.32
N ALA A 88 -3.68 -1.48 -21.81
CA ALA A 88 -4.40 -2.74 -21.97
C ALA A 88 -4.65 -3.08 -23.44
N GLU A 89 -5.15 -2.14 -24.24
CA GLU A 89 -5.33 -2.31 -25.70
C GLU A 89 -4.00 -2.64 -26.40
N LEU A 90 -2.91 -1.94 -26.06
CA LEU A 90 -1.58 -2.22 -26.62
C LEU A 90 -1.11 -3.64 -26.28
N ILE A 91 -1.33 -4.09 -25.05
CA ILE A 91 -0.93 -5.42 -24.60
C ILE A 91 -1.76 -6.51 -25.30
N GLU A 92 -3.05 -6.31 -25.47
CA GLU A 92 -3.92 -7.24 -26.21
C GLU A 92 -3.51 -7.34 -27.69
N GLU A 93 -3.09 -6.25 -28.30
CA GLU A 93 -2.65 -6.24 -29.71
C GLU A 93 -1.25 -6.87 -29.91
N LYS A 94 -0.31 -6.57 -29.00
CA LYS A 94 1.13 -6.85 -29.19
C LYS A 94 1.66 -8.03 -28.40
N CYS A 95 1.01 -8.37 -27.30
CA CYS A 95 1.50 -9.35 -26.35
C CYS A 95 0.56 -10.55 -26.24
N HIS A 96 1.11 -11.74 -26.01
CA HIS A 96 0.32 -12.96 -25.90
C HIS A 96 0.16 -13.36 -24.44
N TYR A 97 -0.89 -12.84 -23.81
CA TYR A 97 -1.35 -13.24 -22.48
C TYR A 97 -2.66 -14.03 -22.59
N ASP A 98 -2.90 -14.93 -21.63
CA ASP A 98 -4.14 -15.68 -21.56
C ASP A 98 -5.33 -14.76 -21.19
N GLU A 99 -5.03 -13.71 -20.40
CA GLU A 99 -6.02 -12.74 -19.95
C GLU A 99 -5.33 -11.39 -19.68
N VAL A 100 -5.96 -10.31 -20.09
CA VAL A 100 -5.61 -8.93 -19.73
C VAL A 100 -6.74 -8.33 -18.92
N VAL A 101 -6.46 -7.92 -17.69
CA VAL A 101 -7.44 -7.29 -16.80
C VAL A 101 -7.06 -5.83 -16.63
N GLU A 102 -7.91 -4.94 -17.13
CA GLU A 102 -7.64 -3.49 -17.16
C GLU A 102 -7.54 -2.88 -15.76
N TYR A 103 -8.31 -3.39 -14.80
CA TYR A 103 -8.34 -2.87 -13.45
C TYR A 103 -8.45 -3.97 -12.41
N VAL A 104 -7.57 -3.93 -11.42
CA VAL A 104 -7.62 -4.80 -10.24
C VAL A 104 -7.46 -3.95 -8.98
N ASP A 105 -8.37 -4.10 -8.04
CA ASP A 105 -8.16 -3.56 -6.68
C ASP A 105 -7.19 -4.48 -5.93
N MET A 106 -5.96 -4.05 -5.81
CA MET A 106 -4.91 -4.82 -5.13
C MET A 106 -5.14 -4.90 -3.61
N GLY A 107 -5.93 -4.00 -3.03
CA GLY A 107 -6.21 -3.97 -1.59
C GLY A 107 -4.98 -3.74 -0.71
N GLY A 108 -3.89 -3.28 -1.28
CA GLY A 108 -2.60 -3.03 -0.64
C GLY A 108 -2.03 -1.66 -0.97
N SER A 109 -0.87 -1.37 -0.40
CA SER A 109 -0.06 -0.20 -0.72
C SER A 109 1.34 -0.64 -1.12
N GLU A 110 1.94 0.11 -2.03
CA GLU A 110 3.28 -0.14 -2.56
C GLU A 110 4.13 1.11 -2.50
N ASP A 111 5.43 0.94 -2.29
CA ASP A 111 6.39 2.06 -2.24
C ASP A 111 6.46 2.83 -3.57
N CYS A 112 6.17 2.16 -4.70
CA CYS A 112 6.06 2.81 -6.01
C CYS A 112 4.97 3.88 -6.07
N GLY A 113 4.01 3.88 -5.15
CA GLY A 113 3.00 4.92 -5.02
C GLY A 113 3.61 6.33 -4.89
N TYR A 114 4.76 6.45 -4.23
CA TYR A 114 5.50 7.73 -4.14
C TYR A 114 5.96 8.23 -5.51
N PHE A 115 6.45 7.34 -6.38
CA PHE A 115 6.86 7.71 -7.73
C PHE A 115 5.66 8.08 -8.59
N MET A 116 4.58 7.31 -8.50
CA MET A 116 3.35 7.58 -9.24
C MET A 116 2.74 8.92 -8.84
N GLU A 117 2.60 9.16 -7.55
CA GLU A 117 2.09 10.43 -7.02
C GLU A 117 2.97 11.61 -7.48
N ARG A 118 4.29 11.46 -7.43
CA ARG A 118 5.23 12.49 -7.88
C ARG A 118 5.06 12.82 -9.35
N VAL A 119 4.92 11.81 -10.22
CA VAL A 119 4.68 11.99 -11.66
C VAL A 119 3.35 12.70 -11.90
N GLN A 120 2.28 12.25 -11.24
CA GLN A 120 0.93 12.81 -11.39
C GLN A 120 0.83 14.26 -10.90
N GLN A 121 1.48 14.61 -9.79
CA GLN A 121 1.57 15.98 -9.28
C GLN A 121 2.25 16.95 -10.24
N HIS A 122 3.07 16.44 -11.18
CA HIS A 122 3.72 17.23 -12.23
C HIS A 122 2.99 17.14 -13.58
N GLY A 123 1.74 16.66 -13.59
CA GLY A 123 0.91 16.58 -14.79
C GLY A 123 1.22 15.38 -15.70
N GLY A 124 2.07 14.45 -15.24
CA GLY A 124 2.30 13.18 -15.93
C GLY A 124 1.25 12.13 -15.60
N ARG A 125 1.26 11.03 -16.35
CA ARG A 125 0.41 9.86 -16.11
C ARG A 125 1.25 8.73 -15.54
N ALA A 126 0.68 7.92 -14.64
CA ALA A 126 1.36 6.80 -14.02
C ALA A 126 0.44 5.58 -13.92
N LEU A 127 1.01 4.41 -14.14
CA LEU A 127 0.33 3.12 -14.10
C LEU A 127 1.16 2.12 -13.29
N TYR A 128 0.51 1.37 -12.43
CA TYR A 128 1.05 0.19 -11.77
C TYR A 128 0.49 -1.06 -12.44
N MET A 129 1.35 -1.96 -12.88
CA MET A 129 0.96 -3.20 -13.54
C MET A 129 1.39 -4.41 -12.73
N MET A 130 0.54 -5.42 -12.70
CA MET A 130 0.84 -6.72 -12.10
C MET A 130 0.87 -7.80 -13.18
N TYR A 131 1.85 -8.69 -13.08
CA TYR A 131 1.96 -9.86 -13.94
C TYR A 131 1.53 -11.10 -13.17
N GLY A 132 0.36 -11.63 -13.52
CA GLY A 132 -0.18 -12.83 -12.90
C GLY A 132 0.54 -14.10 -13.39
N THR A 133 0.81 -15.01 -12.46
CA THR A 133 1.34 -16.34 -12.76
C THR A 133 0.84 -17.34 -11.72
N LYS A 134 1.08 -18.63 -11.96
CA LYS A 134 0.82 -19.64 -10.94
C LYS A 134 1.81 -19.47 -9.81
N ILE A 135 1.31 -19.39 -8.59
CA ILE A 135 2.09 -19.25 -7.36
C ILE A 135 1.88 -20.48 -6.47
N ALA A 136 2.96 -20.94 -5.82
CA ALA A 136 2.91 -22.10 -4.93
C ALA A 136 2.21 -21.78 -3.61
N ALA A 137 2.35 -20.55 -3.12
CA ALA A 137 1.70 -20.04 -1.92
C ALA A 137 1.44 -18.53 -2.08
N GLY A 138 0.57 -17.95 -1.23
CA GLY A 138 0.29 -16.51 -1.23
C GLY A 138 1.49 -15.66 -0.86
N HIS A 139 1.38 -14.34 -1.11
CA HIS A 139 2.38 -13.35 -0.72
C HIS A 139 2.69 -13.42 0.77
N HIS A 140 3.91 -13.09 1.17
CA HIS A 140 4.42 -13.15 2.56
C HIS A 140 4.43 -14.54 3.19
N ASN A 141 4.37 -15.61 2.39
CA ASN A 141 4.51 -16.99 2.83
C ASN A 141 5.95 -17.48 2.55
N SER A 142 6.53 -18.27 3.48
CA SER A 142 7.88 -18.82 3.30
C SER A 142 8.02 -19.81 2.13
N HIS A 143 6.90 -20.32 1.62
CA HIS A 143 6.85 -21.19 0.43
C HIS A 143 6.37 -20.45 -0.82
N PHE A 144 6.38 -19.09 -0.79
CA PHE A 144 6.06 -18.30 -1.96
C PHE A 144 7.06 -18.61 -3.07
N ASP A 145 6.55 -18.91 -4.23
CA ASP A 145 7.31 -19.12 -5.46
C ASP A 145 6.42 -18.79 -6.66
N PHE A 146 7.02 -18.44 -7.79
CA PHE A 146 6.30 -18.08 -8.99
C PHE A 146 6.96 -18.70 -10.23
N ASN A 147 6.21 -18.86 -11.32
CA ASN A 147 6.77 -19.36 -12.57
C ASN A 147 7.60 -18.26 -13.24
N GLU A 148 8.91 -18.47 -13.32
CA GLU A 148 9.88 -17.53 -13.91
C GLU A 148 9.66 -17.27 -15.40
N ASP A 149 8.90 -18.10 -16.10
CA ASP A 149 8.52 -17.85 -17.50
C ASP A 149 7.75 -16.55 -17.69
N CYS A 150 7.17 -15.97 -16.64
CA CYS A 150 6.53 -14.65 -16.71
C CYS A 150 7.54 -13.51 -16.86
N LEU A 151 8.80 -13.67 -16.46
CA LEU A 151 9.80 -12.59 -16.44
C LEU A 151 10.11 -12.05 -17.84
N TRP A 152 10.33 -12.93 -18.80
CA TRP A 152 10.62 -12.49 -20.18
C TRP A 152 9.39 -11.84 -20.81
N LYS A 153 8.19 -12.33 -20.54
CA LYS A 153 6.93 -11.71 -21.00
C LYS A 153 6.78 -10.30 -20.42
N ALA A 154 7.02 -10.13 -19.14
CA ALA A 154 6.99 -8.83 -18.50
C ALA A 154 8.00 -7.86 -19.11
N ALA A 155 9.24 -8.31 -19.34
CA ALA A 155 10.28 -7.51 -19.98
C ALA A 155 9.90 -7.10 -21.42
N ALA A 156 9.35 -8.02 -22.21
CA ALA A 156 8.86 -7.74 -23.55
C ALA A 156 7.73 -6.71 -23.53
N THR A 157 6.75 -6.87 -22.63
CA THR A 157 5.64 -5.94 -22.48
C THR A 157 6.11 -4.53 -22.13
N VAL A 158 7.00 -4.39 -21.14
CA VAL A 158 7.55 -3.07 -20.77
C VAL A 158 8.29 -2.45 -21.96
N THR A 159 8.97 -3.26 -22.77
CA THR A 159 9.66 -2.79 -23.99
C THR A 159 8.66 -2.27 -25.02
N GLU A 160 7.58 -3.02 -25.31
CA GLU A 160 6.53 -2.57 -26.24
C GLU A 160 5.88 -1.26 -25.78
N ILE A 161 5.58 -1.14 -24.50
CA ILE A 161 5.04 0.09 -23.90
C ILE A 161 6.03 1.25 -24.09
N ALA A 162 7.31 1.05 -23.77
CA ALA A 162 8.34 2.08 -23.91
C ALA A 162 8.48 2.53 -25.37
N VAL A 163 8.49 1.62 -26.34
CA VAL A 163 8.54 1.92 -27.77
C VAL A 163 7.30 2.70 -28.22
N HIS A 164 6.11 2.26 -27.79
CA HIS A 164 4.85 2.92 -28.16
C HIS A 164 4.82 4.39 -27.71
N PHE A 165 5.18 4.66 -26.45
CA PHE A 165 5.15 6.03 -25.91
C PHE A 165 6.34 6.89 -26.32
N SER A 166 7.46 6.30 -26.73
CA SER A 166 8.61 7.05 -27.26
C SER A 166 8.42 7.56 -28.67
N ASN A 167 7.47 7.00 -29.42
CA ASN A 167 7.18 7.36 -30.81
C ASN A 167 5.97 8.32 -30.94
N LYS A 168 5.38 8.75 -29.80
CA LYS A 168 4.32 9.77 -29.74
C LYS A 168 4.90 11.14 -29.40
#